data_780e85cc5880b23ea7fdd5a4673efc56
#
_entry.id   780e85cc5880b23ea7fdd5a4673efc56
#
_cell.length_a   1.000
_cell.length_b   1.000
_cell.length_c   1.000
_cell.angle_alpha   90.00
_cell.angle_beta   90.00
_cell.angle_gamma   90.00
#
_symmetry.space_group_name_H-M   'P 1'
#
loop_
_entity.id
_entity.type
_entity.pdbx_description
1 polymer ?
#
loop_
_entity_poly.entity_id
_entity_poly.type
_entity_poly.pdbx_seq_one_letter_code
_entity_poly.pdbx_strand_id
1 'polypeptide(L)'
;MKTAGSVKAISVAMTIVILFVLSFSSIIYTLFDNNKYISENKILEDNKLSLDIAYATYDEQTRIENMNISENVSSTPVVKLSIAEGSYEEEKVYDNMTLDELAEKLNRTLHSTIAGQGYTFASYAMELGIDPYVAVAIVMHETGCEWECSTLLKQCNNVGGMKGSGGCNGGNYASFATLEEGIKAFMNNLNKNYFSLGLNTPEEIGPKYAESSTWSAQVNAYVAKIKAA
;
A
#
# COMPACT_ATOMS: atom_id res chain seq x y z
N MET A 1 47.79 -39.49 -24.77
CA MET A 1 46.46 -39.62 -24.22
C MET A 1 46.41 -39.24 -22.74
N LYS A 2 46.42 -37.92 -22.40
CA LYS A 2 46.32 -37.44 -20.98
C LYS A 2 45.45 -36.17 -20.84
N THR A 3 44.48 -35.94 -21.68
CA THR A 3 43.69 -34.69 -21.64
C THR A 3 42.23 -34.86 -21.21
N ALA A 4 41.69 -36.08 -21.20
CA ALA A 4 40.26 -36.31 -20.88
C ALA A 4 39.91 -36.25 -19.35
N GLY A 5 40.91 -36.48 -18.46
CA GLY A 5 40.73 -36.42 -17.01
C GLY A 5 40.63 -34.99 -16.45
N SER A 6 41.36 -34.06 -17.06
CA SER A 6 41.41 -32.66 -16.59
C SER A 6 40.09 -31.89 -16.86
N VAL A 7 39.46 -32.16 -17.98
CA VAL A 7 38.19 -31.47 -18.33
C VAL A 7 37.03 -31.92 -17.45
N LYS A 8 36.99 -33.21 -17.09
CA LYS A 8 35.96 -33.73 -16.16
C LYS A 8 36.12 -33.16 -14.74
N ALA A 9 37.34 -33.02 -14.26
CA ALA A 9 37.62 -32.46 -12.93
C ALA A 9 37.23 -30.96 -12.85
N ILE A 10 37.51 -30.18 -13.91
CA ILE A 10 37.11 -28.76 -14.00
C ILE A 10 35.58 -28.63 -14.07
N SER A 11 34.91 -29.51 -14.80
CA SER A 11 33.42 -29.48 -14.88
C SER A 11 32.77 -29.77 -13.53
N VAL A 12 33.27 -30.76 -12.77
CA VAL A 12 32.76 -31.10 -11.42
C VAL A 12 33.02 -29.96 -10.44
N ALA A 13 34.19 -29.33 -10.48
CA ALA A 13 34.53 -28.21 -9.61
C ALA A 13 33.63 -26.99 -9.89
N MET A 14 33.36 -26.68 -11.15
CA MET A 14 32.42 -25.60 -11.55
C MET A 14 31.00 -25.89 -11.05
N THR A 15 30.51 -27.12 -11.17
CA THR A 15 29.19 -27.51 -10.69
C THR A 15 29.06 -27.35 -9.17
N ILE A 16 30.08 -27.73 -8.42
CA ILE A 16 30.11 -27.57 -6.96
C ILE A 16 30.10 -26.09 -6.58
N VAL A 17 30.84 -25.22 -7.26
CA VAL A 17 30.86 -23.77 -7.02
C VAL A 17 29.49 -23.17 -7.29
N ILE A 18 28.82 -23.54 -8.40
CA ILE A 18 27.49 -23.06 -8.73
C ILE A 18 26.48 -23.47 -7.67
N LEU A 19 26.51 -24.70 -7.20
CA LEU A 19 25.61 -25.17 -6.13
C LEU A 19 25.85 -24.43 -4.81
N PHE A 20 27.11 -24.11 -4.48
CA PHE A 20 27.48 -23.33 -3.30
C PHE A 20 26.93 -21.89 -3.41
N VAL A 21 27.07 -21.23 -4.56
CA VAL A 21 26.56 -19.88 -4.79
C VAL A 21 25.03 -19.84 -4.69
N LEU A 22 24.34 -20.82 -5.26
CA LEU A 22 22.89 -20.92 -5.19
C LEU A 22 22.39 -21.16 -3.76
N SER A 23 23.07 -22.02 -2.99
CA SER A 23 22.70 -22.27 -1.58
C SER A 23 22.97 -21.05 -0.69
N PHE A 24 24.06 -20.32 -0.91
CA PHE A 24 24.36 -19.07 -0.18
C PHE A 24 23.35 -17.97 -0.50
N SER A 25 22.94 -17.83 -1.76
CA SER A 25 21.93 -16.87 -2.18
C SER A 25 20.56 -17.17 -1.53
N SER A 26 20.19 -18.44 -1.42
CA SER A 26 18.97 -18.87 -0.74
C SER A 26 18.99 -18.56 0.76
N ILE A 27 20.14 -18.76 1.43
CA ILE A 27 20.29 -18.44 2.86
C ILE A 27 20.21 -16.93 3.10
N ILE A 28 20.87 -16.14 2.26
CA ILE A 28 20.81 -14.66 2.35
C ILE A 28 19.37 -14.17 2.14
N TYR A 29 18.67 -14.74 1.17
CA TYR A 29 17.26 -14.38 0.90
C TYR A 29 16.36 -14.68 2.11
N THR A 30 16.49 -15.87 2.72
CA THR A 30 15.75 -16.25 3.94
C THR A 30 16.08 -15.37 5.14
N LEU A 31 17.33 -14.96 5.31
CA LEU A 31 17.72 -14.06 6.39
C LEU A 31 17.17 -12.63 6.20
N PHE A 32 17.10 -12.17 4.96
CA PHE A 32 16.53 -10.86 4.62
C PHE A 32 15.02 -10.85 4.86
N ASP A 33 14.32 -11.90 4.45
CA ASP A 33 12.87 -12.06 4.63
C ASP A 33 12.48 -12.18 6.11
N ASN A 34 13.24 -12.95 6.89
CA ASN A 34 13.07 -13.07 8.35
C ASN A 34 13.31 -11.73 9.07
N ASN A 35 14.28 -10.94 8.65
CA ASN A 35 14.57 -9.65 9.28
C ASN A 35 13.46 -8.61 8.98
N LYS A 36 12.90 -8.66 7.77
CA LYS A 36 11.74 -7.86 7.39
C LYS A 36 10.50 -8.25 8.20
N TYR A 37 10.23 -9.56 8.33
CA TYR A 37 9.10 -10.07 9.12
C TYR A 37 9.18 -9.68 10.61
N ILE A 38 10.39 -9.73 11.21
CA ILE A 38 10.61 -9.30 12.61
C ILE A 38 10.37 -7.78 12.76
N SER A 39 10.80 -6.98 11.78
CA SER A 39 10.60 -5.54 11.77
C SER A 39 9.11 -5.17 11.67
N GLU A 40 8.36 -5.81 10.77
CA GLU A 40 6.93 -5.58 10.59
C GLU A 40 6.11 -5.98 11.83
N ASN A 41 6.43 -7.12 12.46
CA ASN A 41 5.78 -7.55 13.70
C ASN A 41 6.07 -6.61 14.88
N LYS A 42 7.29 -6.07 14.96
CA LYS A 42 7.62 -5.10 16.02
C LYS A 42 6.84 -3.81 15.88
N ILE A 43 6.66 -3.31 14.66
CA ILE A 43 5.83 -2.12 14.38
C ILE A 43 4.36 -2.39 14.74
N LEU A 44 3.85 -3.58 14.45
CA LEU A 44 2.49 -3.99 14.83
C LEU A 44 2.30 -4.07 16.35
N GLU A 45 3.28 -4.60 17.09
CA GLU A 45 3.23 -4.64 18.56
C GLU A 45 3.32 -3.24 19.17
N ASP A 46 4.19 -2.37 18.65
CA ASP A 46 4.32 -1.00 19.11
C ASP A 46 3.04 -0.19 18.84
N ASN A 47 2.41 -0.38 17.68
CA ASN A 47 1.12 0.24 17.34
C ASN A 47 -0.03 -0.28 18.21
N LYS A 48 -0.06 -1.58 18.51
CA LYS A 48 -1.05 -2.17 19.40
C LYS A 48 -0.91 -1.63 20.82
N LEU A 49 0.32 -1.53 21.32
CA LEU A 49 0.59 -0.97 22.64
C LEU A 49 0.16 0.50 22.74
N SER A 50 0.40 1.30 21.70
CA SER A 50 -0.03 2.70 21.68
C SER A 50 -1.57 2.84 21.64
N LEU A 51 -2.24 1.94 20.93
CA LEU A 51 -3.70 1.88 20.89
C LEU A 51 -4.29 1.46 22.25
N ASP A 52 -3.72 0.46 22.90
CA ASP A 52 -4.14 -0.01 24.22
C ASP A 52 -3.95 1.09 25.29
N ILE A 53 -2.89 1.88 25.20
CA ILE A 53 -2.66 3.05 26.07
C ILE A 53 -3.72 4.13 25.79
N ALA A 54 -4.04 4.40 24.53
CA ALA A 54 -5.06 5.39 24.16
C ALA A 54 -6.46 4.99 24.66
N TYR A 55 -6.83 3.72 24.55
CA TYR A 55 -8.09 3.21 25.10
C TYR A 55 -8.13 3.29 26.63
N ALA A 56 -7.04 2.94 27.32
CA ALA A 56 -6.96 3.02 28.78
C ALA A 56 -7.08 4.47 29.29
N THR A 57 -6.47 5.43 28.59
CA THR A 57 -6.58 6.86 28.94
C THR A 57 -7.99 7.39 28.67
N TYR A 58 -8.65 6.97 27.58
CA TYR A 58 -10.03 7.36 27.27
C TYR A 58 -11.02 6.83 28.30
N ASP A 59 -10.88 5.57 28.72
CA ASP A 59 -11.75 4.95 29.73
C ASP A 59 -11.62 5.64 31.11
N GLU A 60 -10.39 5.97 31.51
CA GLU A 60 -10.12 6.70 32.76
C GLU A 60 -10.68 8.13 32.70
N GLN A 61 -10.60 8.82 31.58
CA GLN A 61 -11.15 10.17 31.40
C GLN A 61 -12.69 10.16 31.45
N THR A 62 -13.32 9.19 30.81
CA THR A 62 -14.78 8.99 30.87
C THR A 62 -15.26 8.66 32.29
N ARG A 63 -14.45 7.89 33.04
CA ARG A 63 -14.72 7.55 34.43
C ARG A 63 -14.63 8.75 35.37
N ILE A 64 -13.63 9.64 35.13
CA ILE A 64 -13.47 10.89 35.89
C ILE A 64 -14.62 11.87 35.63
N GLU A 65 -15.06 12.02 34.39
CA GLU A 65 -16.18 12.86 34.01
C GLU A 65 -17.50 12.36 34.64
N ASN A 66 -17.73 11.07 34.68
CA ASN A 66 -18.90 10.47 35.31
C ASN A 66 -18.89 10.55 36.84
N MET A 67 -17.72 10.64 37.49
CA MET A 67 -17.60 10.85 38.94
C MET A 67 -17.81 12.31 39.34
N ASN A 68 -17.55 13.29 38.49
CA ASN A 68 -17.77 14.71 38.80
C ASN A 68 -19.23 15.17 38.78
N ILE A 69 -20.18 14.28 38.46
CA ILE A 69 -21.64 14.56 38.51
C ILE A 69 -22.24 14.30 39.88
N SER A 70 -21.50 13.66 40.79
CA SER A 70 -21.99 13.33 42.14
C SER A 70 -20.90 13.59 43.18
N GLU A 71 -20.74 14.80 43.59
CA GLU A 71 -20.50 15.21 44.99
C GLU A 71 -19.78 16.57 45.07
N ASN A 72 -20.46 17.50 45.71
CA ASN A 72 -19.92 18.72 46.28
C ASN A 72 -19.11 18.36 47.56
N VAL A 73 -17.74 18.33 47.45
CA VAL A 73 -16.87 18.38 48.65
C VAL A 73 -15.50 18.99 48.33
N SER A 74 -15.23 20.17 48.92
CA SER A 74 -14.01 20.71 49.53
C SER A 74 -12.63 20.32 48.97
N SER A 75 -11.99 21.31 48.35
CA SER A 75 -10.56 21.72 48.36
C SER A 75 -9.50 20.68 48.70
N THR A 76 -8.87 20.15 47.66
CA THR A 76 -7.45 19.81 47.60
C THR A 76 -6.82 20.38 46.32
N PRO A 77 -5.54 20.81 46.31
CA PRO A 77 -4.94 21.45 45.15
C PRO A 77 -4.77 20.39 44.04
N VAL A 78 -5.61 20.49 43.04
CA VAL A 78 -5.42 19.76 41.77
C VAL A 78 -4.14 20.29 41.14
N VAL A 79 -3.11 19.46 41.07
CA VAL A 79 -1.96 19.69 40.17
C VAL A 79 -2.51 19.70 38.77
N LYS A 80 -2.73 20.89 38.25
CA LYS A 80 -3.13 21.11 36.86
C LYS A 80 -1.94 20.73 36.00
N LEU A 81 -1.92 19.46 35.57
CA LEU A 81 -1.01 19.03 34.49
C LEU A 81 -1.47 19.80 33.24
N SER A 82 -0.84 20.94 32.99
CA SER A 82 -1.00 21.62 31.71
C SER A 82 -0.36 20.73 30.66
N ILE A 83 -1.17 19.87 30.02
CA ILE A 83 -0.83 19.34 28.72
C ILE A 83 -0.69 20.60 27.85
N ALA A 84 0.53 20.95 27.49
CA ALA A 84 0.75 21.95 26.47
C ALA A 84 0.02 21.44 25.24
N GLU A 85 -1.05 22.11 24.82
CA GLU A 85 -1.59 22.01 23.49
C GLU A 85 -0.48 22.50 22.53
N GLY A 86 0.48 21.61 22.26
CA GLY A 86 1.31 21.73 21.10
C GLY A 86 0.37 21.51 19.93
N SER A 87 0.11 22.53 19.15
CA SER A 87 -0.49 22.38 17.84
C SER A 87 0.44 21.48 17.04
N TYR A 88 0.17 20.19 16.99
CA TYR A 88 0.78 19.30 16.02
C TYR A 88 0.22 19.73 14.69
N GLU A 89 1.00 20.53 13.93
CA GLU A 89 0.70 20.73 12.52
C GLU A 89 0.89 19.36 11.86
N GLU A 90 -0.22 18.75 11.45
CA GLU A 90 -0.19 17.49 10.71
C GLU A 90 0.62 17.70 9.42
N GLU A 91 1.59 16.81 9.19
CA GLU A 91 2.47 16.89 8.04
C GLU A 91 1.67 16.83 6.73
N LYS A 92 1.87 17.80 5.85
CA LYS A 92 1.26 17.82 4.52
C LYS A 92 2.08 16.94 3.59
N VAL A 93 1.46 15.89 3.05
CA VAL A 93 2.13 14.85 2.28
C VAL A 93 1.94 14.98 0.76
N TYR A 94 0.81 15.56 0.32
CA TYR A 94 0.51 15.72 -1.10
C TYR A 94 -0.50 16.85 -1.35
N ASP A 95 -0.25 17.70 -2.34
CA ASP A 95 -1.16 18.81 -2.77
C ASP A 95 -1.67 19.65 -1.58
N ASN A 96 -0.78 19.93 -0.63
CA ASN A 96 -1.03 20.66 0.62
C ASN A 96 -2.10 20.00 1.52
N MET A 97 -2.25 18.68 1.43
CA MET A 97 -3.14 17.85 2.24
C MET A 97 -2.35 16.94 3.17
N THR A 98 -2.92 16.65 4.35
CA THR A 98 -2.48 15.54 5.19
C THR A 98 -2.80 14.21 4.52
N LEU A 99 -2.30 13.10 5.07
CA LEU A 99 -2.62 11.77 4.55
C LEU A 99 -4.13 11.47 4.64
N ASP A 100 -4.77 11.89 5.73
CA ASP A 100 -6.21 11.68 5.94
C ASP A 100 -7.05 12.55 4.99
N GLU A 101 -6.69 13.83 4.80
CA GLU A 101 -7.35 14.71 3.84
C GLU A 101 -7.24 14.18 2.40
N LEU A 102 -6.07 13.64 2.03
CA LEU A 102 -5.87 12.98 0.75
C LEU A 102 -6.73 11.72 0.62
N ALA A 103 -6.76 10.88 1.66
CA ALA A 103 -7.58 9.67 1.70
C ALA A 103 -9.07 9.99 1.53
N GLU A 104 -9.58 11.01 2.22
CA GLU A 104 -10.97 11.46 2.07
C GLU A 104 -11.25 11.98 0.66
N LYS A 105 -10.33 12.77 0.08
CA LYS A 105 -10.45 13.25 -1.29
C LYS A 105 -10.54 12.10 -2.29
N LEU A 106 -9.69 11.09 -2.16
CA LEU A 106 -9.74 9.90 -3.02
C LEU A 106 -11.06 9.12 -2.83
N ASN A 107 -11.53 8.99 -1.59
CA ASN A 107 -12.78 8.29 -1.27
C ASN A 107 -14.01 8.92 -1.93
N ARG A 108 -14.00 10.23 -2.20
CA ARG A 108 -15.12 10.87 -2.91
C ARG A 108 -15.31 10.35 -4.33
N THR A 109 -14.29 9.73 -4.91
CA THR A 109 -14.33 9.17 -6.28
C THR A 109 -14.32 7.64 -6.31
N LEU A 110 -14.00 6.98 -5.20
CA LEU A 110 -13.99 5.53 -5.09
C LEU A 110 -15.37 5.00 -4.73
N HIS A 111 -15.97 4.20 -5.61
CA HIS A 111 -17.34 3.71 -5.44
C HIS A 111 -17.43 2.19 -5.45
N SER A 112 -18.58 1.66 -5.02
CA SER A 112 -18.90 0.24 -5.05
C SER A 112 -17.84 -0.61 -4.30
N THR A 113 -17.27 -1.64 -4.90
CA THR A 113 -16.33 -2.59 -4.27
C THR A 113 -15.06 -1.93 -3.74
N ILE A 114 -14.63 -0.79 -4.33
CA ILE A 114 -13.42 -0.05 -3.90
C ILE A 114 -13.71 1.15 -3.00
N ALA A 115 -14.96 1.35 -2.60
CA ALA A 115 -15.33 2.43 -1.69
C ALA A 115 -14.58 2.28 -0.35
N GLY A 116 -14.13 3.40 0.21
CA GLY A 116 -13.40 3.42 1.48
C GLY A 116 -11.91 3.07 1.39
N GLN A 117 -11.38 2.76 0.20
CA GLN A 117 -9.97 2.42 0.03
C GLN A 117 -9.04 3.62 -0.16
N GLY A 118 -9.53 4.85 0.03
CA GLY A 118 -8.74 6.07 -0.15
C GLY A 118 -7.47 6.11 0.68
N TYR A 119 -7.54 5.68 1.94
CA TYR A 119 -6.36 5.61 2.81
C TYR A 119 -5.33 4.60 2.31
N THR A 120 -5.78 3.43 1.86
CA THR A 120 -4.91 2.39 1.29
C THR A 120 -4.16 2.92 0.06
N PHE A 121 -4.86 3.59 -0.87
CA PHE A 121 -4.23 4.20 -2.04
C PHE A 121 -3.29 5.35 -1.67
N ALA A 122 -3.71 6.25 -0.79
CA ALA A 122 -2.90 7.37 -0.34
C ALA A 122 -1.60 6.92 0.32
N SER A 123 -1.67 5.95 1.26
CA SER A 123 -0.51 5.43 1.97
C SER A 123 0.51 4.79 1.02
N TYR A 124 0.07 3.89 0.14
CA TYR A 124 0.99 3.27 -0.83
C TYR A 124 1.51 4.27 -1.86
N ALA A 125 0.74 5.29 -2.26
CA ALA A 125 1.21 6.32 -3.15
C ALA A 125 2.35 7.13 -2.52
N MET A 126 2.21 7.53 -1.26
CA MET A 126 3.26 8.26 -0.52
C MET A 126 4.49 7.38 -0.28
N GLU A 127 4.31 6.13 0.14
CA GLU A 127 5.40 5.17 0.35
C GLU A 127 6.24 4.97 -0.91
N LEU A 128 5.61 4.88 -2.06
CA LEU A 128 6.25 4.55 -3.34
C LEU A 128 6.61 5.78 -4.20
N GLY A 129 6.24 6.99 -3.78
CA GLY A 129 6.45 8.21 -4.56
C GLY A 129 5.62 8.26 -5.85
N ILE A 130 4.42 7.69 -5.84
CA ILE A 130 3.49 7.65 -6.97
C ILE A 130 2.48 8.79 -6.85
N ASP A 131 2.11 9.41 -7.98
CA ASP A 131 0.98 10.35 -8.00
C ASP A 131 -0.34 9.60 -7.66
N PRO A 132 -0.98 9.90 -6.50
CA PRO A 132 -2.18 9.19 -6.05
C PRO A 132 -3.38 9.42 -6.98
N TYR A 133 -3.47 10.58 -7.63
CA TYR A 133 -4.56 10.87 -8.56
C TYR A 133 -4.44 10.05 -9.83
N VAL A 134 -3.22 9.91 -10.37
CA VAL A 134 -2.96 9.07 -11.55
C VAL A 134 -3.23 7.60 -11.21
N ALA A 135 -2.75 7.11 -10.08
CA ALA A 135 -2.96 5.72 -9.67
C ALA A 135 -4.45 5.38 -9.52
N VAL A 136 -5.21 6.20 -8.80
CA VAL A 136 -6.66 6.01 -8.62
C VAL A 136 -7.41 6.18 -9.94
N ALA A 137 -7.03 7.14 -10.78
CA ALA A 137 -7.64 7.33 -12.10
C ALA A 137 -7.49 6.09 -13.00
N ILE A 138 -6.32 5.44 -12.99
CA ILE A 138 -6.09 4.19 -13.71
C ILE A 138 -7.02 3.09 -13.16
N VAL A 139 -7.10 2.93 -11.83
CA VAL A 139 -8.00 1.94 -11.23
C VAL A 139 -9.45 2.18 -11.61
N MET A 140 -9.92 3.43 -11.57
CA MET A 140 -11.29 3.77 -11.97
C MET A 140 -11.55 3.43 -13.44
N HIS A 141 -10.59 3.69 -14.31
CA HIS A 141 -10.66 3.34 -15.72
C HIS A 141 -10.69 1.82 -15.95
N GLU A 142 -9.79 1.07 -15.29
CA GLU A 142 -9.65 -0.38 -15.46
C GLU A 142 -10.80 -1.18 -14.86
N THR A 143 -11.35 -0.69 -13.76
CA THR A 143 -12.39 -1.43 -13.01
C THR A 143 -13.81 -1.07 -13.41
N GLY A 144 -14.02 0.09 -14.01
CA GLY A 144 -15.36 0.62 -14.32
C GLY A 144 -16.21 0.88 -13.08
N CYS A 145 -15.62 0.98 -11.89
CA CYS A 145 -16.34 1.12 -10.62
C CYS A 145 -17.11 2.44 -10.45
N GLU A 146 -17.09 3.31 -11.42
CA GLU A 146 -18.01 4.45 -11.46
C GLU A 146 -19.47 3.99 -11.62
N TRP A 147 -19.66 2.88 -12.33
CA TRP A 147 -20.98 2.31 -12.65
C TRP A 147 -21.14 0.93 -12.03
N GLU A 148 -20.42 -0.02 -12.57
CA GLU A 148 -20.41 -1.41 -12.10
C GLU A 148 -18.97 -1.96 -12.16
N CYS A 149 -18.43 -2.37 -11.00
CA CYS A 149 -17.08 -2.90 -10.93
C CYS A 149 -16.92 -4.17 -11.78
N SER A 150 -15.73 -4.31 -12.39
CA SER A 150 -15.37 -5.47 -13.19
C SER A 150 -15.42 -6.78 -12.39
N THR A 151 -15.61 -7.91 -13.09
CA THR A 151 -15.59 -9.24 -12.49
C THR A 151 -14.23 -9.55 -11.84
N LEU A 152 -13.13 -9.08 -12.44
CA LEU A 152 -11.78 -9.26 -11.88
C LEU A 152 -11.64 -8.62 -10.52
N LEU A 153 -12.19 -7.44 -10.33
CA LEU A 153 -12.19 -6.80 -9.02
C LEU A 153 -13.09 -7.53 -8.03
N LYS A 154 -14.35 -7.81 -8.41
CA LYS A 154 -15.34 -8.41 -7.50
C LYS A 154 -14.98 -9.82 -7.03
N GLN A 155 -14.35 -10.63 -7.87
CA GLN A 155 -14.08 -12.04 -7.56
C GLN A 155 -12.64 -12.32 -7.18
N CYS A 156 -11.70 -11.47 -7.57
CA CYS A 156 -10.28 -11.76 -7.47
C CYS A 156 -9.48 -10.61 -6.84
N ASN A 157 -10.15 -9.55 -6.35
CA ASN A 157 -9.51 -8.37 -5.77
C ASN A 157 -8.44 -7.74 -6.69
N ASN A 158 -8.59 -7.89 -8.01
CA ASN A 158 -7.62 -7.42 -9.00
C ASN A 158 -8.06 -6.06 -9.56
N VAL A 159 -7.47 -4.99 -9.01
CA VAL A 159 -7.86 -3.61 -9.30
C VAL A 159 -7.29 -3.05 -10.62
N GLY A 160 -6.35 -3.73 -11.26
CA GLY A 160 -5.65 -3.21 -12.45
C GLY A 160 -5.63 -4.20 -13.62
N GLY A 161 -6.46 -5.25 -13.63
CA GLY A 161 -6.43 -6.26 -14.69
C GLY A 161 -5.09 -6.98 -14.81
N MET A 162 -4.34 -7.08 -13.69
CA MET A 162 -2.98 -7.64 -13.69
C MET A 162 -2.98 -9.10 -14.12
N LYS A 163 -2.07 -9.42 -15.05
CA LYS A 163 -1.81 -10.80 -15.45
C LYS A 163 -0.97 -11.52 -14.39
N GLY A 164 -1.16 -12.81 -14.23
CA GLY A 164 -0.42 -13.60 -13.25
C GLY A 164 -1.02 -14.97 -12.96
N SER A 165 -0.41 -15.69 -12.02
CA SER A 165 -0.92 -16.95 -11.51
C SER A 165 -2.16 -16.71 -10.64
N GLY A 166 -3.05 -17.71 -10.59
CA GLY A 166 -4.25 -17.66 -9.76
C GLY A 166 -5.54 -17.97 -10.50
N GLY A 167 -5.50 -17.94 -11.84
CA GLY A 167 -6.60 -18.41 -12.68
C GLY A 167 -7.90 -17.66 -12.49
N CYS A 168 -7.83 -16.39 -12.10
CA CYS A 168 -9.01 -15.58 -11.88
C CYS A 168 -9.90 -15.59 -13.13
N ASN A 169 -11.18 -15.85 -12.93
CA ASN A 169 -12.20 -15.84 -13.97
C ASN A 169 -11.87 -16.78 -15.17
N GLY A 170 -11.19 -17.90 -14.90
CA GLY A 170 -10.79 -18.86 -15.93
C GLY A 170 -9.69 -18.39 -16.88
N GLY A 171 -9.05 -17.26 -16.59
CA GLY A 171 -8.00 -16.65 -17.41
C GLY A 171 -6.64 -16.55 -16.70
N ASN A 172 -5.69 -15.92 -17.38
CA ASN A 172 -4.34 -15.67 -16.86
C ASN A 172 -4.27 -14.36 -16.05
N TYR A 173 -5.25 -14.14 -15.17
CA TYR A 173 -5.27 -12.97 -14.31
C TYR A 173 -4.90 -13.36 -12.88
N ALA A 174 -4.18 -12.47 -12.20
CA ALA A 174 -3.82 -12.62 -10.80
C ALA A 174 -5.07 -12.56 -9.91
N SER A 175 -5.06 -13.33 -8.83
CA SER A 175 -6.05 -13.29 -7.75
C SER A 175 -5.35 -13.00 -6.44
N PHE A 176 -5.96 -12.16 -5.61
CA PHE A 176 -5.44 -11.73 -4.32
C PHE A 176 -6.41 -12.12 -3.22
N ALA A 177 -5.90 -12.43 -2.02
CA ALA A 177 -6.73 -12.88 -0.91
C ALA A 177 -7.60 -11.73 -0.37
N THR A 178 -7.08 -10.50 -0.39
CA THR A 178 -7.80 -9.31 0.05
C THR A 178 -7.73 -8.19 -1.00
N LEU A 179 -8.65 -7.23 -0.89
CA LEU A 179 -8.65 -6.04 -1.74
C LEU A 179 -7.38 -5.19 -1.51
N GLU A 180 -6.94 -5.09 -0.26
CA GLU A 180 -5.70 -4.38 0.10
C GLU A 180 -4.47 -5.01 -0.58
N GLU A 181 -4.35 -6.35 -0.56
CA GLU A 181 -3.28 -7.04 -1.28
C GLU A 181 -3.33 -6.76 -2.79
N GLY A 182 -4.52 -6.72 -3.39
CA GLY A 182 -4.71 -6.36 -4.78
C GLY A 182 -4.28 -4.94 -5.10
N ILE A 183 -4.63 -3.98 -4.23
CA ILE A 183 -4.19 -2.58 -4.34
C ILE A 183 -2.67 -2.49 -4.20
N LYS A 184 -2.09 -3.10 -3.17
CA LYS A 184 -0.64 -3.14 -2.95
C LYS A 184 0.11 -3.69 -4.16
N ALA A 185 -0.35 -4.81 -4.69
CA ALA A 185 0.24 -5.42 -5.87
C ALA A 185 0.18 -4.49 -7.10
N PHE A 186 -0.95 -3.81 -7.29
CA PHE A 186 -1.15 -2.84 -8.36
C PHE A 186 -0.21 -1.63 -8.20
N MET A 187 -0.12 -1.03 -7.01
CA MET A 187 0.75 0.10 -6.72
C MET A 187 2.23 -0.24 -6.95
N ASN A 188 2.67 -1.42 -6.48
CA ASN A 188 4.02 -1.91 -6.76
C ASN A 188 4.27 -2.15 -8.26
N ASN A 189 3.26 -2.64 -9.00
CA ASN A 189 3.35 -2.81 -10.45
C ASN A 189 3.49 -1.47 -11.17
N LEU A 190 2.70 -0.46 -10.79
CA LEU A 190 2.81 0.90 -11.32
C LEU A 190 4.19 1.49 -11.03
N ASN A 191 4.67 1.39 -9.79
CA ASN A 191 5.99 1.90 -9.44
C ASN A 191 7.07 1.23 -10.30
N LYS A 192 7.16 -0.10 -10.27
CA LYS A 192 8.21 -0.87 -10.94
C LYS A 192 8.25 -0.64 -12.44
N ASN A 193 7.09 -0.57 -13.09
CA ASN A 193 7.02 -0.58 -14.54
C ASN A 193 6.88 0.81 -15.17
N TYR A 194 6.55 1.84 -14.40
CA TYR A 194 6.28 3.19 -14.92
C TYR A 194 6.96 4.27 -14.08
N PHE A 195 6.54 4.53 -12.87
CA PHE A 195 6.99 5.68 -12.08
C PHE A 195 8.50 5.66 -11.80
N SER A 196 9.07 4.51 -11.40
CA SER A 196 10.52 4.38 -11.21
C SER A 196 11.35 4.52 -12.51
N LEU A 197 10.68 4.48 -13.65
CA LEU A 197 11.29 4.72 -14.97
C LEU A 197 11.08 6.16 -15.45
N GLY A 198 10.51 7.04 -14.63
CA GLY A 198 10.23 8.42 -14.96
C GLY A 198 8.95 8.65 -15.78
N LEU A 199 8.11 7.63 -15.95
CA LEU A 199 6.82 7.75 -16.63
C LEU A 199 5.74 8.09 -15.58
N ASN A 200 5.42 9.37 -15.42
CA ASN A 200 4.62 9.88 -14.30
C ASN A 200 3.24 10.41 -14.72
N THR A 201 3.03 10.62 -16.01
CA THR A 201 1.76 11.15 -16.53
C THR A 201 1.02 10.09 -17.35
N PRO A 202 -0.30 10.18 -17.52
CA PRO A 202 -1.05 9.27 -18.39
C PRO A 202 -0.52 9.24 -19.84
N GLU A 203 0.00 10.34 -20.35
CA GLU A 203 0.59 10.43 -21.68
C GLU A 203 1.89 9.63 -21.80
N GLU A 204 2.72 9.65 -20.76
CA GLU A 204 3.99 8.91 -20.72
C GLU A 204 3.74 7.42 -20.44
N ILE A 205 2.77 7.10 -19.61
CA ILE A 205 2.38 5.74 -19.23
C ILE A 205 1.67 5.03 -20.39
N GLY A 206 0.76 5.71 -21.07
CA GLY A 206 -0.19 5.16 -22.04
C GLY A 206 0.44 4.31 -23.14
N PRO A 207 1.50 4.75 -23.82
CA PRO A 207 2.12 4.00 -24.91
C PRO A 207 2.65 2.61 -24.51
N LYS A 208 2.95 2.43 -23.24
CA LYS A 208 3.42 1.15 -22.66
C LYS A 208 2.31 0.37 -21.97
N TYR A 209 1.27 1.07 -21.45
CA TYR A 209 0.23 0.48 -20.64
C TYR A 209 -0.90 -0.12 -21.48
N ALA A 210 -1.34 0.58 -22.52
CA ALA A 210 -2.52 0.23 -23.30
C ALA A 210 -2.28 0.33 -24.82
N GLU A 211 -3.00 -0.49 -25.57
CA GLU A 211 -2.99 -0.42 -27.06
C GLU A 211 -3.87 0.74 -27.58
N SER A 212 -4.81 1.21 -26.78
CA SER A 212 -5.75 2.28 -27.16
C SER A 212 -5.07 3.65 -27.14
N SER A 213 -5.11 4.37 -28.24
CA SER A 213 -4.63 5.74 -28.35
C SER A 213 -5.46 6.76 -27.54
N THR A 214 -6.65 6.39 -27.08
CA THR A 214 -7.54 7.22 -26.26
C THR A 214 -7.38 7.00 -24.77
N TRP A 215 -6.58 6.01 -24.36
CA TRP A 215 -6.44 5.63 -22.96
C TRP A 215 -5.99 6.80 -22.07
N SER A 216 -4.96 7.53 -22.46
CA SER A 216 -4.44 8.68 -21.70
C SER A 216 -5.50 9.75 -21.48
N ALA A 217 -6.28 10.06 -22.51
CA ALA A 217 -7.36 11.04 -22.41
C ALA A 217 -8.47 10.57 -21.45
N GLN A 218 -8.79 9.27 -21.44
CA GLN A 218 -9.79 8.69 -20.54
C GLN A 218 -9.30 8.69 -19.09
N VAL A 219 -8.03 8.34 -18.84
CA VAL A 219 -7.44 8.41 -17.50
C VAL A 219 -7.37 9.87 -17.01
N ASN A 220 -6.98 10.81 -17.86
CA ASN A 220 -6.98 12.23 -17.50
C ASN A 220 -8.35 12.78 -17.13
N ALA A 221 -9.42 12.27 -17.74
CA ALA A 221 -10.78 12.64 -17.34
C ALA A 221 -11.07 12.22 -15.88
N TYR A 222 -10.60 11.04 -15.46
CA TYR A 222 -10.69 10.62 -14.06
C TYR A 222 -9.78 11.44 -13.15
N VAL A 223 -8.56 11.78 -13.57
CA VAL A 223 -7.65 12.67 -12.80
C VAL A 223 -8.32 14.02 -12.55
N ALA A 224 -8.93 14.61 -13.59
CA ALA A 224 -9.66 15.87 -13.45
C ALA A 224 -10.85 15.77 -12.49
N LYS A 225 -11.59 14.65 -12.52
CA LYS A 225 -12.69 14.37 -11.61
C LYS A 225 -12.23 14.26 -10.16
N ILE A 226 -11.11 13.54 -9.89
CA ILE A 226 -10.52 13.42 -8.56
C ILE A 226 -10.07 14.79 -8.04
N LYS A 227 -9.43 15.60 -8.89
CA LYS A 227 -8.97 16.94 -8.49
C LYS A 227 -10.12 17.88 -8.14
N ALA A 228 -11.25 17.72 -8.80
CA ALA A 228 -12.47 18.53 -8.57
C ALA A 228 -13.31 18.06 -7.37
N ALA A 229 -13.10 16.83 -6.88
CA ALA A 229 -13.78 16.29 -5.72
C ALA A 229 -13.17 16.85 -4.42
#